data_cc7838aa596b9d67be8eaca7e22bd72b
#
_entry.id   cc7838aa596b9d67be8eaca7e22bd72b
#
_cell.length_a   1.000
_cell.length_b   1.000
_cell.length_c   1.000
_cell.angle_alpha   90.00
_cell.angle_beta   90.00
_cell.angle_gamma   90.00
#
_symmetry.space_group_name_H-M   'P 1'
#
loop_
_entity.id
_entity.type
_entity.pdbx_description
1 polymer ?
#
loop_
_entity_poly.entity_id
_entity_poly.type
_entity_poly.pdbx_seq_one_letter_code
_entity_poly.pdbx_strand_id
1 'polypeptide(L)'
;MELAGKTVLITGASSGIGAACARSFAAARCRMLLVARRRPRLEELAASLRQQRSADVAMAALDVRDRRAVEAWVGGLAEGWRAIDILVNNAGLSRGLEPLHEGDVTDWEEMIDTNLKGLLYVTRAVLPGMVARGAGHVINIGSLAGHETYRGGNVYCATKHAVAGLNRALAIDTLGTGVRVTSVDPGMVETEFSLVRFHGDAGRAAGVYAGLEPLSAEDVAEAVLFCATRPPHANVRELVLLPSAQAGSVHVHRETK
;
A
#
# COMPACT_ATOMS: atom_id res chain seq x y z
N MET A 1 0.45 18.30 10.56
CA MET A 1 0.43 19.06 9.28
C MET A 1 -0.98 19.02 8.73
N GLU A 2 -1.49 20.13 8.21
CA GLU A 2 -2.77 20.15 7.52
C GLU A 2 -2.65 19.48 6.15
N LEU A 3 -3.62 18.62 5.81
CA LEU A 3 -3.64 17.87 4.56
C LEU A 3 -4.64 18.41 3.53
N ALA A 4 -5.49 19.37 3.92
CA ALA A 4 -6.49 19.94 3.03
C ALA A 4 -5.86 20.47 1.74
N GLY A 5 -6.42 20.09 0.59
CA GLY A 5 -5.94 20.45 -0.74
C GLY A 5 -4.69 19.71 -1.23
N LYS A 6 -4.06 18.87 -0.41
CA LYS A 6 -2.93 18.02 -0.82
C LYS A 6 -3.36 16.94 -1.81
N THR A 7 -2.55 16.69 -2.82
CA THR A 7 -2.79 15.63 -3.79
C THR A 7 -2.17 14.32 -3.33
N VAL A 8 -2.99 13.28 -3.18
CA VAL A 8 -2.58 11.96 -2.72
C VAL A 8 -2.80 10.94 -3.84
N LEU A 9 -1.72 10.29 -4.26
CA LEU A 9 -1.77 9.16 -5.18
C LEU A 9 -1.77 7.85 -4.38
N ILE A 10 -2.76 6.99 -4.63
CA ILE A 10 -2.89 5.68 -3.98
C ILE A 10 -2.94 4.59 -5.03
N THR A 11 -2.00 3.65 -4.97
CA THR A 11 -2.02 2.43 -5.79
C THR A 11 -2.78 1.30 -5.10
N GLY A 12 -3.39 0.40 -5.87
CA GLY A 12 -4.23 -0.67 -5.32
C GLY A 12 -5.49 -0.15 -4.62
N ALA A 13 -6.01 1.01 -5.03
CA ALA A 13 -7.11 1.71 -4.36
C ALA A 13 -8.48 1.03 -4.46
N SER A 14 -8.63 -0.04 -5.25
CA SER A 14 -9.94 -0.66 -5.52
C SER A 14 -10.49 -1.53 -4.39
N SER A 15 -9.76 -1.79 -3.32
CA SER A 15 -10.20 -2.60 -2.17
C SER A 15 -9.27 -2.46 -0.97
N GLY A 16 -9.67 -3.05 0.16
CA GLY A 16 -8.87 -3.22 1.36
C GLY A 16 -8.22 -1.93 1.83
N ILE A 17 -6.95 -2.01 2.23
CA ILE A 17 -6.17 -0.89 2.79
C ILE A 17 -6.16 0.32 1.84
N GLY A 18 -5.99 0.11 0.52
CA GLY A 18 -5.97 1.22 -0.44
C GLY A 18 -7.27 2.00 -0.50
N ALA A 19 -8.41 1.31 -0.47
CA ALA A 19 -9.72 1.94 -0.43
C ALA A 19 -9.99 2.64 0.91
N ALA A 20 -9.56 2.05 2.03
CA ALA A 20 -9.65 2.67 3.35
C ALA A 20 -8.79 3.95 3.41
N CYS A 21 -7.53 3.91 2.93
CA CYS A 21 -6.69 5.10 2.80
C CYS A 21 -7.37 6.19 1.97
N ALA A 22 -7.99 5.83 0.82
CA ALA A 22 -8.70 6.81 0.00
C ALA A 22 -9.83 7.49 0.77
N ARG A 23 -10.60 6.75 1.57
CA ARG A 23 -11.65 7.31 2.44
C ARG A 23 -11.07 8.24 3.52
N SER A 24 -10.00 7.83 4.18
CA SER A 24 -9.35 8.60 5.25
C SER A 24 -8.76 9.91 4.73
N PHE A 25 -8.05 9.89 3.59
CA PHE A 25 -7.50 11.10 2.99
C PHE A 25 -8.58 12.02 2.41
N ALA A 26 -9.66 11.46 1.84
CA ALA A 26 -10.81 12.27 1.40
C ALA A 26 -11.50 12.97 2.58
N ALA A 27 -11.63 12.30 3.75
CA ALA A 27 -12.13 12.91 4.98
C ALA A 27 -11.21 14.05 5.47
N ALA A 28 -9.90 13.94 5.23
CA ALA A 28 -8.92 15.00 5.49
C ALA A 28 -8.89 16.09 4.38
N ARG A 29 -9.86 16.10 3.46
CA ARG A 29 -10.02 17.05 2.34
C ARG A 29 -8.86 17.06 1.36
N CYS A 30 -8.23 15.91 1.15
CA CYS A 30 -7.23 15.74 0.12
C CYS A 30 -7.88 15.58 -1.27
N ARG A 31 -7.11 15.90 -2.29
CA ARG A 31 -7.39 15.57 -3.69
C ARG A 31 -6.83 14.17 -3.98
N MET A 32 -7.57 13.33 -4.68
CA MET A 32 -7.26 11.92 -4.79
C MET A 32 -6.92 11.51 -6.23
N LEU A 33 -5.77 10.86 -6.40
CA LEU A 33 -5.40 10.11 -7.61
C LEU A 33 -5.46 8.62 -7.26
N LEU A 34 -6.46 7.90 -7.80
CA LEU A 34 -6.71 6.49 -7.48
C LEU A 34 -6.29 5.60 -8.63
N VAL A 35 -5.44 4.62 -8.35
CA VAL A 35 -4.91 3.69 -9.36
C VAL A 35 -5.17 2.26 -8.93
N ALA A 36 -5.78 1.45 -9.79
CA ALA A 36 -5.90 0.00 -9.65
C ALA A 36 -6.31 -0.64 -10.98
N ARG A 37 -6.27 -1.98 -11.05
CA ARG A 37 -6.66 -2.73 -12.26
C ARG A 37 -8.18 -2.78 -12.49
N ARG A 38 -8.97 -2.84 -11.41
CA ARG A 38 -10.42 -3.06 -11.44
C ARG A 38 -11.18 -1.75 -11.61
N ARG A 39 -11.39 -1.35 -12.88
CA ARG A 39 -12.09 -0.10 -13.24
C ARG A 39 -13.45 0.07 -12.54
N PRO A 40 -14.39 -0.91 -12.56
CA PRO A 40 -15.71 -0.71 -11.95
C PRO A 40 -15.64 -0.36 -10.47
N ARG A 41 -14.74 -1.02 -9.72
CA ARG A 41 -14.54 -0.73 -8.29
C ARG A 41 -13.92 0.65 -8.02
N LEU A 42 -13.04 1.12 -8.92
CA LEU A 42 -12.51 2.49 -8.82
C LEU A 42 -13.58 3.52 -9.09
N GLU A 43 -14.45 3.28 -10.08
CA GLU A 43 -15.58 4.17 -10.43
C GLU A 43 -16.57 4.28 -9.26
N GLU A 44 -16.93 3.16 -8.64
CA GLU A 44 -17.77 3.10 -7.46
C GLU A 44 -17.17 3.87 -6.27
N LEU A 45 -15.89 3.61 -5.95
CA LEU A 45 -15.19 4.33 -4.88
C LEU A 45 -15.11 5.83 -5.17
N ALA A 46 -14.73 6.22 -6.38
CA ALA A 46 -14.63 7.63 -6.76
C ALA A 46 -15.98 8.35 -6.69
N ALA A 47 -17.07 7.69 -7.12
CA ALA A 47 -18.42 8.23 -7.01
C ALA A 47 -18.83 8.44 -5.54
N SER A 48 -18.58 7.45 -4.68
CA SER A 48 -18.82 7.52 -3.25
C SER A 48 -18.06 8.68 -2.58
N LEU A 49 -16.76 8.84 -2.89
CA LEU A 49 -15.94 9.91 -2.32
C LEU A 49 -16.39 11.30 -2.77
N ARG A 50 -16.78 11.47 -4.03
CA ARG A 50 -17.34 12.73 -4.54
C ARG A 50 -18.65 13.09 -3.85
N GLN A 51 -19.55 12.12 -3.71
CA GLN A 51 -20.86 12.32 -3.10
C GLN A 51 -20.77 12.60 -1.59
N GLN A 52 -20.01 11.79 -0.85
CA GLN A 52 -20.03 11.84 0.63
C GLN A 52 -19.05 12.87 1.20
N ARG A 53 -18.00 13.24 0.46
CA ARG A 53 -16.90 14.07 0.96
C ARG A 53 -16.62 15.29 0.09
N SER A 54 -17.35 15.48 -1.02
CA SER A 54 -17.06 16.52 -2.04
C SER A 54 -15.59 16.47 -2.48
N ALA A 55 -15.01 15.26 -2.52
CA ALA A 55 -13.60 15.08 -2.83
C ALA A 55 -13.35 15.28 -4.34
N ASP A 56 -12.25 15.96 -4.66
CA ASP A 56 -11.73 16.02 -6.03
C ASP A 56 -10.98 14.71 -6.32
N VAL A 57 -11.51 13.88 -7.23
CA VAL A 57 -11.01 12.54 -7.50
C VAL A 57 -10.78 12.35 -8.99
N ALA A 58 -9.53 12.05 -9.36
CA ALA A 58 -9.18 11.47 -10.65
C ALA A 58 -8.75 10.00 -10.44
N MET A 59 -8.94 9.16 -11.46
CA MET A 59 -8.61 7.74 -11.36
C MET A 59 -8.08 7.19 -12.68
N ALA A 60 -7.31 6.10 -12.59
CA ALA A 60 -6.87 5.32 -13.74
C ALA A 60 -6.99 3.82 -13.49
N ALA A 61 -7.59 3.12 -14.46
CA ALA A 61 -7.49 1.67 -14.51
C ALA A 61 -6.13 1.29 -15.08
N LEU A 62 -5.18 0.97 -14.20
CA LEU A 62 -3.77 0.78 -14.53
C LEU A 62 -3.19 -0.40 -13.75
N ASP A 63 -2.40 -1.22 -14.42
CA ASP A 63 -1.56 -2.23 -13.77
C ASP A 63 -0.18 -1.62 -13.47
N VAL A 64 0.20 -1.59 -12.20
CA VAL A 64 1.49 -1.04 -11.77
C VAL A 64 2.69 -1.83 -12.31
N ARG A 65 2.47 -3.07 -12.79
CA ARG A 65 3.49 -3.91 -13.42
C ARG A 65 3.87 -3.42 -14.82
N ASP A 66 2.99 -2.68 -15.47
CA ASP A 66 3.28 -2.06 -16.77
C ASP A 66 3.99 -0.71 -16.58
N ARG A 67 5.32 -0.75 -16.64
CA ARG A 67 6.17 0.44 -16.51
C ARG A 67 5.78 1.55 -17.51
N ARG A 68 5.54 1.18 -18.77
CA ARG A 68 5.24 2.18 -19.82
C ARG A 68 3.91 2.88 -19.57
N ALA A 69 2.89 2.12 -19.16
CA ALA A 69 1.60 2.67 -18.80
C ALA A 69 1.68 3.59 -17.56
N VAL A 70 2.47 3.21 -16.54
CA VAL A 70 2.72 4.05 -15.36
C VAL A 70 3.40 5.37 -15.75
N GLU A 71 4.49 5.30 -16.52
CA GLU A 71 5.25 6.49 -16.98
C GLU A 71 4.35 7.42 -17.83
N ALA A 72 3.60 6.85 -18.78
CA ALA A 72 2.70 7.61 -19.65
C ALA A 72 1.57 8.27 -18.87
N TRP A 73 0.97 7.57 -17.90
CA TRP A 73 -0.12 8.12 -17.10
C TRP A 73 0.36 9.24 -16.17
N VAL A 74 1.44 9.05 -15.43
CA VAL A 74 1.99 10.08 -14.53
C VAL A 74 2.46 11.28 -15.33
N GLY A 75 3.16 11.08 -16.44
CA GLY A 75 3.63 12.16 -17.32
C GLY A 75 2.51 12.92 -18.03
N GLY A 76 1.37 12.25 -18.28
CA GLY A 76 0.18 12.81 -18.92
C GLY A 76 -0.81 13.47 -17.95
N LEU A 77 -0.54 13.52 -16.66
CA LEU A 77 -1.42 14.19 -15.70
C LEU A 77 -1.60 15.68 -16.07
N ALA A 78 -2.85 16.14 -16.03
CA ALA A 78 -3.18 17.56 -16.19
C ALA A 78 -2.41 18.41 -15.15
N GLU A 79 -2.08 19.64 -15.49
CA GLU A 79 -1.25 20.52 -14.68
C GLU A 79 -1.69 20.59 -13.21
N GLY A 80 -2.98 20.72 -12.96
CA GLY A 80 -3.54 20.74 -11.60
C GLY A 80 -3.34 19.45 -10.79
N TRP A 81 -2.92 18.33 -11.41
CA TRP A 81 -2.70 17.04 -10.75
C TRP A 81 -1.23 16.63 -10.65
N ARG A 82 -0.33 17.36 -11.31
CA ARG A 82 1.11 17.01 -11.37
C ARG A 82 1.83 17.14 -10.03
N ALA A 83 1.34 18.02 -9.15
CA ALA A 83 1.92 18.24 -7.85
C ALA A 83 1.43 17.17 -6.85
N ILE A 84 1.94 15.93 -6.96
CA ILE A 84 1.62 14.85 -6.02
C ILE A 84 2.39 15.10 -4.71
N ASP A 85 1.65 15.36 -3.62
CA ASP A 85 2.23 15.62 -2.29
C ASP A 85 2.52 14.34 -1.51
N ILE A 86 1.64 13.33 -1.66
CA ILE A 86 1.75 12.05 -0.97
C ILE A 86 1.57 10.92 -1.97
N LEU A 87 2.50 9.97 -1.96
CA LEU A 87 2.38 8.70 -2.69
C LEU A 87 2.18 7.57 -1.69
N VAL A 88 1.06 6.85 -1.79
CA VAL A 88 0.82 5.61 -1.03
C VAL A 88 1.00 4.43 -1.97
N ASN A 89 2.15 3.77 -1.90
CA ASN A 89 2.43 2.51 -2.58
C ASN A 89 1.78 1.36 -1.81
N ASN A 90 0.51 1.09 -2.14
CA ASN A 90 -0.27 0.05 -1.49
C ASN A 90 -0.52 -1.17 -2.40
N ALA A 91 -0.42 -1.04 -3.72
CA ALA A 91 -0.59 -2.17 -4.63
C ALA A 91 0.35 -3.32 -4.25
N GLY A 92 -0.21 -4.46 -3.92
CA GLY A 92 0.53 -5.64 -3.51
C GLY A 92 -0.40 -6.85 -3.34
N LEU A 93 0.18 -8.04 -3.41
CA LEU A 93 -0.53 -9.29 -3.22
C LEU A 93 0.41 -10.38 -2.67
N SER A 94 -0.20 -11.48 -2.23
CA SER A 94 0.49 -12.74 -1.99
C SER A 94 -0.21 -13.86 -2.77
N ARG A 95 0.54 -14.93 -3.03
CA ARG A 95 0.07 -16.15 -3.66
C ARG A 95 0.58 -17.36 -2.90
N GLY A 96 -0.30 -18.33 -2.71
CA GLY A 96 0.01 -19.62 -2.11
C GLY A 96 0.61 -19.59 -0.69
N LEU A 97 0.89 -20.76 -0.17
CA LEU A 97 1.65 -21.04 1.05
C LEU A 97 2.46 -22.33 0.91
N GLU A 98 2.73 -22.75 -0.29
CA GLU A 98 3.46 -23.96 -0.61
C GLU A 98 4.96 -23.79 -0.26
N PRO A 99 5.66 -24.84 0.19
CA PRO A 99 7.11 -24.83 0.28
C PRO A 99 7.75 -24.44 -1.05
N LEU A 100 8.95 -23.86 -1.04
CA LEU A 100 9.59 -23.30 -2.24
C LEU A 100 9.73 -24.32 -3.37
N HIS A 101 9.97 -25.61 -3.06
CA HIS A 101 10.12 -26.67 -4.06
C HIS A 101 8.80 -27.17 -4.67
N GLU A 102 7.65 -26.66 -4.19
CA GLU A 102 6.31 -27.01 -4.67
C GLU A 102 5.53 -25.80 -5.19
N GLY A 103 6.10 -24.60 -5.08
CA GLY A 103 5.42 -23.36 -5.42
C GLY A 103 5.32 -23.11 -6.93
N ASP A 104 4.29 -22.42 -7.35
CA ASP A 104 4.08 -22.00 -8.74
C ASP A 104 4.94 -20.78 -9.08
N VAL A 105 5.77 -20.93 -10.11
CA VAL A 105 6.66 -19.86 -10.60
C VAL A 105 5.86 -18.63 -11.08
N THR A 106 4.68 -18.83 -11.67
CA THR A 106 3.81 -17.75 -12.12
C THR A 106 3.34 -16.89 -10.95
N ASP A 107 3.03 -17.52 -9.82
CA ASP A 107 2.67 -16.85 -8.57
C ASP A 107 3.85 -16.02 -8.02
N TRP A 108 5.06 -16.54 -8.13
CA TRP A 108 6.26 -15.81 -7.70
C TRP A 108 6.52 -14.58 -8.56
N GLU A 109 6.41 -14.73 -9.89
CA GLU A 109 6.56 -13.63 -10.83
C GLU A 109 5.50 -12.55 -10.56
N GLU A 110 4.23 -12.93 -10.34
CA GLU A 110 3.18 -11.96 -10.02
C GLU A 110 3.47 -11.21 -8.71
N MET A 111 3.97 -11.88 -7.67
CA MET A 111 4.37 -11.24 -6.41
C MET A 111 5.54 -10.27 -6.60
N ILE A 112 6.59 -10.69 -7.31
CA ILE A 112 7.78 -9.85 -7.55
C ILE A 112 7.42 -8.64 -8.40
N ASP A 113 6.68 -8.86 -9.48
CA ASP A 113 6.30 -7.81 -10.41
C ASP A 113 5.38 -6.77 -9.77
N THR A 114 4.44 -7.22 -8.93
CA THR A 114 3.51 -6.30 -8.26
C THR A 114 4.15 -5.61 -7.06
N ASN A 115 4.67 -6.40 -6.09
CA ASN A 115 5.09 -5.88 -4.79
C ASN A 115 6.41 -5.09 -4.87
N LEU A 116 7.29 -5.44 -5.82
CA LEU A 116 8.61 -4.83 -5.93
C LEU A 116 8.72 -3.95 -7.17
N LYS A 117 8.59 -4.51 -8.38
CA LYS A 117 8.76 -3.72 -9.62
C LYS A 117 7.69 -2.64 -9.76
N GLY A 118 6.41 -2.97 -9.46
CA GLY A 118 5.31 -2.00 -9.50
C GLY A 118 5.54 -0.82 -8.57
N LEU A 119 5.97 -1.07 -7.34
CA LEU A 119 6.35 -0.04 -6.39
C LEU A 119 7.49 0.84 -6.94
N LEU A 120 8.54 0.23 -7.49
CA LEU A 120 9.66 0.95 -8.09
C LEU A 120 9.23 1.84 -9.26
N TYR A 121 8.39 1.33 -10.16
CA TYR A 121 7.94 2.09 -11.34
C TYR A 121 7.12 3.31 -10.95
N VAL A 122 6.16 3.15 -10.03
CA VAL A 122 5.34 4.27 -9.56
C VAL A 122 6.19 5.29 -8.80
N THR A 123 7.05 4.82 -7.89
CA THR A 123 7.94 5.71 -7.12
C THR A 123 8.87 6.50 -8.06
N ARG A 124 9.48 5.83 -9.05
CA ARG A 124 10.38 6.47 -10.03
C ARG A 124 9.66 7.50 -10.89
N ALA A 125 8.38 7.29 -11.21
CA ALA A 125 7.59 8.24 -11.98
C ALA A 125 7.20 9.49 -11.18
N VAL A 126 6.97 9.36 -9.87
CA VAL A 126 6.46 10.44 -8.99
C VAL A 126 7.57 11.22 -8.28
N LEU A 127 8.59 10.51 -7.79
CA LEU A 127 9.63 11.06 -6.93
C LEU A 127 10.38 12.29 -7.50
N PRO A 128 10.74 12.34 -8.79
CA PRO A 128 11.44 13.51 -9.34
C PRO A 128 10.66 14.82 -9.16
N GLY A 129 9.34 14.77 -9.29
CA GLY A 129 8.49 15.93 -9.05
C GLY A 129 8.48 16.37 -7.59
N MET A 130 8.52 15.42 -6.63
CA MET A 130 8.63 15.73 -5.20
C MET A 130 9.98 16.37 -4.87
N VAL A 131 11.08 15.78 -5.36
CA VAL A 131 12.44 16.32 -5.15
C VAL A 131 12.59 17.73 -5.74
N ALA A 132 12.11 17.93 -6.97
CA ALA A 132 12.18 19.25 -7.63
C ALA A 132 11.41 20.35 -6.87
N ARG A 133 10.32 19.98 -6.17
CA ARG A 133 9.54 20.92 -5.33
C ARG A 133 10.10 21.09 -3.91
N GLY A 134 11.08 20.29 -3.52
CA GLY A 134 11.58 20.28 -2.14
C GLY A 134 10.56 19.79 -1.10
N ALA A 135 9.55 19.04 -1.51
CA ALA A 135 8.48 18.58 -0.64
C ALA A 135 7.78 17.34 -1.19
N GLY A 136 7.51 16.37 -0.34
CA GLY A 136 6.79 15.15 -0.67
C GLY A 136 6.79 14.13 0.46
N HIS A 137 5.94 13.13 0.35
CA HIS A 137 5.93 12.00 1.28
C HIS A 137 5.63 10.70 0.53
N VAL A 138 6.57 9.77 0.51
CA VAL A 138 6.37 8.41 0.00
C VAL A 138 6.04 7.50 1.18
N ILE A 139 4.88 6.87 1.14
CA ILE A 139 4.42 5.90 2.15
C ILE A 139 4.27 4.55 1.48
N ASN A 140 5.07 3.59 1.89
CA ASN A 140 5.04 2.23 1.39
C ASN A 140 4.25 1.33 2.34
N ILE A 141 3.29 0.58 1.85
CA ILE A 141 2.62 -0.45 2.64
C ILE A 141 3.50 -1.70 2.59
N GLY A 142 4.27 -1.84 3.65
CA GLY A 142 5.12 -3.00 3.90
C GLY A 142 4.32 -4.20 4.44
N SER A 143 4.86 -4.86 5.42
CA SER A 143 4.24 -5.95 6.19
C SER A 143 5.16 -6.37 7.33
N LEU A 144 4.63 -6.97 8.39
CA LEU A 144 5.42 -7.75 9.35
C LEU A 144 6.30 -8.80 8.63
N ALA A 145 5.83 -9.34 7.50
CA ALA A 145 6.60 -10.24 6.64
C ALA A 145 7.84 -9.59 5.99
N GLY A 146 8.06 -8.30 6.14
CA GLY A 146 9.28 -7.60 5.76
C GLY A 146 10.33 -7.55 6.88
N HIS A 147 9.97 -7.99 8.08
CA HIS A 147 10.83 -8.06 9.28
C HIS A 147 11.10 -9.50 9.70
N GLU A 148 10.13 -10.39 9.47
CA GLU A 148 10.15 -11.79 9.89
C GLU A 148 9.72 -12.68 8.73
N THR A 149 9.99 -13.99 8.87
CA THR A 149 9.57 -15.00 7.90
C THR A 149 8.68 -16.04 8.56
N TYR A 150 7.86 -16.71 7.75
CA TYR A 150 7.01 -17.82 8.20
C TYR A 150 6.96 -18.92 7.15
N ARG A 151 6.59 -20.13 7.58
CA ARG A 151 6.51 -21.30 6.69
C ARG A 151 5.54 -21.05 5.54
N GLY A 152 5.99 -21.32 4.30
CA GLY A 152 5.22 -21.10 3.08
C GLY A 152 5.14 -19.66 2.62
N GLY A 153 5.65 -18.69 3.40
CA GLY A 153 5.69 -17.28 3.03
C GLY A 153 6.87 -16.85 2.16
N ASN A 154 7.67 -17.80 1.66
CA ASN A 154 8.97 -17.65 1.02
C ASN A 154 9.12 -16.41 0.11
N VAL A 155 8.52 -16.40 -1.09
CA VAL A 155 8.67 -15.29 -2.06
C VAL A 155 7.93 -14.04 -1.58
N TYR A 156 6.76 -14.18 -0.93
CA TYR A 156 6.08 -13.02 -0.35
C TYR A 156 6.96 -12.31 0.70
N CYS A 157 7.54 -13.05 1.66
CA CYS A 157 8.46 -12.48 2.63
C CYS A 157 9.66 -11.84 1.95
N ALA A 158 10.25 -12.49 0.94
CA ALA A 158 11.37 -11.93 0.17
C ALA A 158 11.00 -10.59 -0.48
N THR A 159 9.81 -10.48 -1.09
CA THR A 159 9.35 -9.20 -1.66
C THR A 159 9.15 -8.13 -0.60
N LYS A 160 8.63 -8.47 0.58
CA LYS A 160 8.41 -7.50 1.66
C LYS A 160 9.71 -7.09 2.37
N HIS A 161 10.69 -7.99 2.51
CA HIS A 161 12.05 -7.63 2.94
C HIS A 161 12.73 -6.69 1.92
N ALA A 162 12.53 -6.93 0.61
CA ALA A 162 13.02 -6.02 -0.42
C ALA A 162 12.37 -4.63 -0.32
N VAL A 163 11.06 -4.54 -0.05
CA VAL A 163 10.37 -3.25 0.18
C VAL A 163 10.93 -2.55 1.41
N ALA A 164 11.18 -3.25 2.52
CA ALA A 164 11.80 -2.67 3.72
C ALA A 164 13.21 -2.14 3.43
N GLY A 165 14.02 -2.89 2.68
CA GLY A 165 15.35 -2.45 2.23
C GLY A 165 15.27 -1.21 1.34
N LEU A 166 14.36 -1.20 0.37
CA LEU A 166 14.13 -0.04 -0.51
C LEU A 166 13.64 1.18 0.27
N ASN A 167 12.75 1.02 1.25
CA ASN A 167 12.27 2.13 2.08
C ASN A 167 13.45 2.83 2.79
N ARG A 168 14.40 2.05 3.32
CA ARG A 168 15.60 2.57 4.00
C ARG A 168 16.55 3.24 3.01
N ALA A 169 16.80 2.64 1.85
CA ALA A 169 17.64 3.21 0.80
C ALA A 169 17.06 4.52 0.27
N LEU A 170 15.74 4.53 -0.04
CA LEU A 170 15.05 5.71 -0.54
C LEU A 170 15.11 6.88 0.46
N ALA A 171 15.01 6.60 1.77
CA ALA A 171 15.15 7.63 2.80
C ALA A 171 16.56 8.25 2.82
N ILE A 172 17.60 7.47 2.49
CA ILE A 172 18.98 7.96 2.35
C ILE A 172 19.10 8.79 1.07
N ASP A 173 18.60 8.30 -0.06
CA ASP A 173 18.67 8.96 -1.36
C ASP A 173 17.95 10.31 -1.38
N THR A 174 16.90 10.46 -0.56
CA THR A 174 16.11 11.69 -0.46
C THR A 174 16.53 12.60 0.69
N LEU A 175 17.60 12.29 1.41
CA LEU A 175 18.07 13.12 2.52
C LEU A 175 18.42 14.54 2.02
N GLY A 176 17.90 15.56 2.72
CA GLY A 176 18.09 16.98 2.35
C GLY A 176 17.20 17.47 1.21
N THR A 177 16.39 16.62 0.57
CA THR A 177 15.49 17.05 -0.52
C THR A 177 14.12 17.53 -0.04
N GLY A 178 13.81 17.45 1.25
CA GLY A 178 12.49 17.75 1.78
C GLY A 178 11.44 16.64 1.59
N VAL A 179 11.82 15.51 0.99
CA VAL A 179 10.93 14.34 0.82
C VAL A 179 11.07 13.41 2.02
N ARG A 180 9.94 13.02 2.60
CA ARG A 180 9.87 12.01 3.67
C ARG A 180 9.57 10.63 3.09
N VAL A 181 10.05 9.59 3.76
CA VAL A 181 9.81 8.20 3.37
C VAL A 181 9.39 7.41 4.61
N THR A 182 8.28 6.70 4.50
CA THR A 182 7.68 5.91 5.59
C THR A 182 7.35 4.51 5.10
N SER A 183 7.57 3.49 5.93
CA SER A 183 6.94 2.17 5.81
C SER A 183 5.87 2.01 6.87
N VAL A 184 4.68 1.55 6.49
CA VAL A 184 3.63 1.08 7.40
C VAL A 184 3.52 -0.42 7.21
N ASP A 185 3.83 -1.18 8.25
CA ASP A 185 4.08 -2.62 8.19
C ASP A 185 3.04 -3.38 9.02
N PRO A 186 1.83 -3.64 8.46
CA PRO A 186 0.78 -4.32 9.21
C PRO A 186 1.07 -5.81 9.37
N GLY A 187 0.51 -6.37 10.46
CA GLY A 187 0.35 -7.80 10.66
C GLY A 187 -0.85 -8.36 9.90
N MET A 188 -1.68 -9.14 10.60
CA MET A 188 -2.86 -9.76 10.01
C MET A 188 -4.00 -8.74 9.86
N VAL A 189 -4.35 -8.41 8.61
CA VAL A 189 -5.44 -7.49 8.24
C VAL A 189 -6.50 -8.26 7.48
N GLU A 190 -7.75 -8.22 7.93
CA GLU A 190 -8.85 -8.86 7.21
C GLU A 190 -9.28 -8.03 6.01
N THR A 191 -8.98 -8.52 4.82
CA THR A 191 -9.32 -7.92 3.52
C THR A 191 -9.46 -9.02 2.47
N GLU A 192 -9.69 -8.65 1.21
CA GLU A 192 -9.63 -9.59 0.07
C GLU A 192 -8.24 -10.23 -0.13
N PHE A 193 -7.22 -9.81 0.61
CA PHE A 193 -5.84 -10.28 0.46
C PHE A 193 -5.71 -11.80 0.60
N SER A 194 -6.36 -12.40 1.63
CA SER A 194 -6.34 -13.84 1.83
C SER A 194 -7.10 -14.59 0.73
N LEU A 195 -8.20 -14.03 0.22
CA LEU A 195 -8.91 -14.59 -0.92
C LEU A 195 -8.05 -14.59 -2.19
N VAL A 196 -7.30 -13.49 -2.43
CA VAL A 196 -6.35 -13.37 -3.54
C VAL A 196 -5.20 -14.36 -3.37
N ARG A 197 -4.66 -14.53 -2.17
CA ARG A 197 -3.59 -15.47 -1.86
C ARG A 197 -3.96 -16.89 -2.25
N PHE A 198 -5.18 -17.30 -1.99
CA PHE A 198 -5.65 -18.66 -2.23
C PHE A 198 -6.50 -18.81 -3.51
N HIS A 199 -6.27 -17.96 -4.52
CA HIS A 199 -6.93 -18.03 -5.83
C HIS A 199 -8.46 -18.11 -5.77
N GLY A 200 -9.08 -17.44 -4.77
CA GLY A 200 -10.51 -17.42 -4.58
C GLY A 200 -11.07 -18.48 -3.61
N ASP A 201 -10.24 -19.33 -3.02
CA ASP A 201 -10.66 -20.30 -2.01
C ASP A 201 -11.07 -19.58 -0.71
N ALA A 202 -12.38 -19.38 -0.56
CA ALA A 202 -12.96 -18.68 0.58
C ALA A 202 -12.77 -19.44 1.91
N GLY A 203 -12.73 -20.77 1.87
CA GLY A 203 -12.53 -21.60 3.05
C GLY A 203 -11.12 -21.43 3.62
N ARG A 204 -10.10 -21.55 2.78
CA ARG A 204 -8.71 -21.27 3.17
C ARG A 204 -8.52 -19.82 3.63
N ALA A 205 -9.16 -18.87 2.95
CA ALA A 205 -9.06 -17.45 3.28
C ALA A 205 -9.64 -17.14 4.68
N ALA A 206 -10.83 -17.66 4.99
CA ALA A 206 -11.47 -17.49 6.30
C ALA A 206 -10.66 -18.15 7.44
N GLY A 207 -10.04 -19.31 7.18
CA GLY A 207 -9.20 -20.03 8.13
C GLY A 207 -7.98 -19.22 8.62
N VAL A 208 -7.52 -18.24 7.86
CA VAL A 208 -6.39 -17.39 8.25
C VAL A 208 -6.68 -16.63 9.54
N TYR A 209 -7.91 -16.15 9.71
CA TYR A 209 -8.32 -15.29 10.82
C TYR A 209 -9.06 -16.04 11.94
N ALA A 210 -9.24 -17.36 11.82
CA ALA A 210 -9.97 -18.14 12.79
C ALA A 210 -9.38 -18.01 14.21
N GLY A 211 -10.22 -17.68 15.19
CA GLY A 211 -9.85 -17.59 16.60
C GLY A 211 -9.06 -16.33 16.99
N LEU A 212 -9.00 -15.30 16.15
CA LEU A 212 -8.43 -14.00 16.49
C LEU A 212 -9.25 -12.87 15.88
N GLU A 213 -9.17 -11.68 16.46
CA GLU A 213 -9.65 -10.44 15.88
C GLU A 213 -8.51 -9.78 15.09
N PRO A 214 -8.55 -9.78 13.74
CA PRO A 214 -7.53 -9.18 12.91
C PRO A 214 -7.66 -7.65 12.91
N LEU A 215 -6.64 -6.95 12.40
CA LEU A 215 -6.80 -5.54 12.03
C LEU A 215 -7.82 -5.40 10.90
N SER A 216 -8.54 -4.30 10.91
CA SER A 216 -9.31 -3.81 9.77
C SER A 216 -8.43 -3.04 8.80
N ALA A 217 -8.92 -2.82 7.58
CA ALA A 217 -8.26 -1.93 6.63
C ALA A 217 -8.22 -0.47 7.13
N GLU A 218 -9.21 -0.10 7.91
CA GLU A 218 -9.35 1.23 8.53
C GLU A 218 -8.26 1.49 9.58
N ASP A 219 -7.90 0.51 10.41
CA ASP A 219 -6.81 0.63 11.39
C ASP A 219 -5.48 0.97 10.69
N VAL A 220 -5.21 0.30 9.56
CA VAL A 220 -4.01 0.58 8.77
C VAL A 220 -4.07 1.96 8.11
N ALA A 221 -5.24 2.36 7.61
CA ALA A 221 -5.43 3.67 7.00
C ALA A 221 -5.25 4.81 8.02
N GLU A 222 -5.68 4.63 9.27
CA GLU A 222 -5.42 5.57 10.36
C GLU A 222 -3.93 5.69 10.68
N ALA A 223 -3.19 4.59 10.69
CA ALA A 223 -1.74 4.59 10.85
C ALA A 223 -1.03 5.33 9.70
N VAL A 224 -1.48 5.14 8.45
CA VAL A 224 -1.00 5.88 7.29
C VAL A 224 -1.28 7.38 7.44
N LEU A 225 -2.50 7.76 7.83
CA LEU A 225 -2.87 9.15 8.05
C LEU A 225 -2.08 9.79 9.20
N PHE A 226 -1.85 9.04 10.29
CA PHE A 226 -0.97 9.47 11.37
C PHE A 226 0.42 9.82 10.84
N CYS A 227 1.05 8.96 10.06
CA CYS A 227 2.36 9.23 9.47
C CYS A 227 2.34 10.46 8.56
N ALA A 228 1.29 10.59 7.73
CA ALA A 228 1.13 11.69 6.80
C ALA A 228 0.98 13.06 7.49
N THR A 229 0.32 13.10 8.65
CA THR A 229 0.02 14.34 9.39
C THR A 229 1.16 14.85 10.27
N ARG A 230 2.27 14.11 10.43
CA ARG A 230 3.41 14.61 11.22
C ARG A 230 3.96 15.89 10.61
N PRO A 231 4.52 16.79 11.44
CA PRO A 231 5.12 18.04 10.95
C PRO A 231 6.29 17.72 9.99
N PRO A 232 6.66 18.63 9.06
CA PRO A 232 7.63 18.35 8.00
C PRO A 232 9.01 17.89 8.50
N HIS A 233 9.43 18.32 9.68
CA HIS A 233 10.72 17.93 10.28
C HIS A 233 10.69 16.57 10.97
N ALA A 234 9.50 15.97 11.14
CA ALA A 234 9.33 14.67 11.78
C ALA A 234 8.95 13.61 10.75
N ASN A 235 9.77 12.58 10.61
CA ASN A 235 9.51 11.43 9.76
C ASN A 235 9.34 10.17 10.61
N VAL A 236 8.18 9.53 10.50
CA VAL A 236 7.98 8.17 11.00
C VAL A 236 8.58 7.23 9.97
N ARG A 237 9.78 6.72 10.21
CA ARG A 237 10.50 5.89 9.23
C ARG A 237 9.84 4.53 9.02
N GLU A 238 9.43 3.90 10.11
CA GLU A 238 8.78 2.58 10.13
C GLU A 238 7.70 2.57 11.22
N LEU A 239 6.54 2.02 10.91
CA LEU A 239 5.44 1.82 11.86
C LEU A 239 4.92 0.40 11.69
N VAL A 240 5.17 -0.47 12.67
CA VAL A 240 4.64 -1.83 12.72
C VAL A 240 3.34 -1.80 13.51
N LEU A 241 2.25 -2.30 12.92
CA LEU A 241 0.92 -2.35 13.53
C LEU A 241 0.42 -3.80 13.52
N LEU A 242 0.12 -4.35 14.68
CA LEU A 242 -0.31 -5.73 14.85
C LEU A 242 -1.66 -5.80 15.56
N PRO A 243 -2.49 -6.83 15.28
CA PRO A 243 -3.57 -7.20 16.19
C PRO A 243 -3.02 -7.43 17.60
N SER A 244 -3.77 -7.12 18.64
CA SER A 244 -3.34 -7.38 20.02
C SER A 244 -3.07 -8.88 20.30
N ALA A 245 -3.69 -9.76 19.53
CA ALA A 245 -3.48 -11.20 19.60
C ALA A 245 -2.26 -11.69 18.78
N GLN A 246 -1.51 -10.81 18.13
CA GLN A 246 -0.33 -11.15 17.32
C GLN A 246 0.92 -10.45 17.88
N ALA A 247 1.96 -11.23 18.22
CA ALA A 247 3.24 -10.72 18.68
C ALA A 247 4.40 -10.93 17.69
N GLY A 248 4.15 -11.67 16.61
CA GLY A 248 5.13 -11.98 15.55
C GLY A 248 4.47 -12.72 14.40
N SER A 249 5.21 -13.01 13.34
CA SER A 249 4.67 -13.66 12.14
C SER A 249 4.13 -15.07 12.41
N VAL A 250 4.64 -15.75 13.43
CA VAL A 250 4.23 -17.10 13.88
C VAL A 250 3.71 -17.12 15.32
N HIS A 251 3.79 -16.02 16.05
CA HIS A 251 3.35 -15.90 17.42
C HIS A 251 1.98 -15.23 17.46
N VAL A 252 0.94 -16.05 17.37
CA VAL A 252 -0.46 -15.62 17.34
C VAL A 252 -1.24 -16.37 18.41
N HIS A 253 -1.92 -15.65 19.30
CA HIS A 253 -2.88 -16.21 20.22
C HIS A 253 -4.21 -16.45 19.48
N ARG A 254 -4.75 -17.65 19.57
CA ARG A 254 -6.04 -18.02 18.99
C ARG A 254 -6.95 -18.58 20.08
N GLU A 255 -8.13 -18.00 20.18
CA GLU A 255 -9.17 -18.59 21.05
C GLU A 255 -9.65 -19.92 20.48
N THR A 256 -9.58 -20.95 21.28
CA THR A 256 -10.25 -22.24 20.99
C THR A 256 -11.73 -22.10 21.27
N LYS A 257 -12.55 -22.23 20.22
CA LYS A 257 -14.00 -22.36 20.39
C LYS A 257 -14.33 -23.73 20.93
#